data_ea7c0c1084f754098fb27dccfbb2b097
#
_entry.id   ea7c0c1084f754098fb27dccfbb2b097
#
_cell.length_a   1.000
_cell.length_b   1.000
_cell.length_c   1.000
_cell.angle_alpha   90.00
_cell.angle_beta   90.00
_cell.angle_gamma   90.00
#
_symmetry.space_group_name_H-M   'P 1'
#
loop_
_entity.id
_entity.type
_entity.pdbx_description
1 polymer ?
#
loop_
_entity_poly.entity_id
_entity_poly.type
_entity_poly.pdbx_seq_one_letter_code
_entity_poly.pdbx_strand_id
1 'polypeptide(L)'
;MKDVLRTALSVLLLATPAIAAESGSNLGAIDFPNSGAAEAQDAFLRGVAALHSFWYEEAAEAFQNAQEIDPAFALAYWGEAMTYNHPLWSEQDIASARSVLRRLGETRTERMDKAPTERERLYLEAVEELYGEGDKLDRDRAYEKAMARLHQKFPEDTEAAAFHALSLLGLVRPGEHGFFRQMKAGAIVLDIFQKHPDHPGAAHYVIHSFDDPEHAPLALPAADRYAEIAPEAHHALHMPSHIFVQHGMWDRVAQSNLESYNASAKWVESKGLSIEKRDYHSLQWRAYANLQRGVWDDVLDAVKIVEDAAKQTQSTRLERIRSSMEATYLIETGRFGSVALPEGDDDTSRYSSTANMILAAGMGAAQAKDAERTAEAATRMAKLRAEAEGRSDDYAAKNYAIMEHELSGLAAMVRGDTDAALSHLAKAASIEEEQDPPSGPAYPLKPSHELYGELLAKAGRHQDAVREFQTSLQRMPNRTASLLGLARSSTQLKDQETATRCYEMLETFLRDADPDVPFLEEVRGFQATTEDR
;
A
#
# COMPACT_ATOMS: atom_id res chain seq x y z
N MET A 1 58.72 -35.17 59.49
CA MET A 1 58.72 -35.52 58.06
C MET A 1 57.71 -34.55 57.41
N LYS A 2 58.18 -33.80 56.46
CA LYS A 2 57.58 -32.54 56.03
C LYS A 2 56.67 -32.77 54.86
N ASP A 3 55.40 -32.41 55.00
CA ASP A 3 54.44 -32.36 53.91
C ASP A 3 54.52 -30.99 53.22
N VAL A 4 54.70 -31.03 51.92
CA VAL A 4 54.75 -29.85 51.06
C VAL A 4 53.39 -29.66 50.42
N LEU A 5 52.64 -28.68 50.92
CA LEU A 5 51.40 -28.21 50.28
C LEU A 5 51.75 -27.41 49.02
N ARG A 6 51.33 -27.91 47.84
CA ARG A 6 51.33 -27.14 46.60
C ARG A 6 49.96 -26.47 46.41
N THR A 7 49.94 -25.16 46.58
CA THR A 7 48.79 -24.29 46.27
C THR A 7 48.75 -24.03 44.76
N ALA A 8 47.75 -24.56 44.09
CA ALA A 8 47.48 -24.20 42.69
C ALA A 8 46.66 -22.91 42.64
N LEU A 9 47.21 -21.87 42.06
CA LEU A 9 46.58 -20.59 41.82
C LEU A 9 45.78 -20.70 40.51
N SER A 10 44.45 -20.87 40.60
CA SER A 10 43.56 -20.80 39.44
C SER A 10 43.29 -19.34 39.07
N VAL A 11 43.84 -18.90 37.95
CA VAL A 11 43.52 -17.60 37.37
C VAL A 11 42.15 -17.71 36.69
N LEU A 12 41.16 -17.10 37.30
CA LEU A 12 39.82 -16.95 36.73
C LEU A 12 39.88 -15.80 35.73
N LEU A 13 39.93 -16.12 34.42
CA LEU A 13 39.72 -15.12 33.36
C LEU A 13 38.25 -14.76 33.39
N LEU A 14 37.94 -13.62 33.97
CA LEU A 14 36.64 -12.94 33.78
C LEU A 14 36.58 -12.45 32.33
N ALA A 15 35.84 -13.18 31.50
CA ALA A 15 35.39 -12.66 30.21
C ALA A 15 34.44 -11.48 30.48
N THR A 16 34.91 -10.27 30.25
CA THR A 16 34.02 -9.09 30.14
C THR A 16 33.09 -9.33 28.95
N PRO A 17 31.77 -9.20 29.10
CA PRO A 17 30.90 -9.19 27.93
C PRO A 17 31.34 -7.98 27.10
N ALA A 18 31.66 -8.20 25.82
CA ALA A 18 31.82 -7.16 24.85
C ALA A 18 30.44 -6.44 24.83
N ILE A 19 30.42 -5.21 25.30
CA ILE A 19 29.33 -4.29 25.02
C ILE A 19 29.38 -4.12 23.51
N ALA A 20 28.44 -4.76 22.79
CA ALA A 20 28.19 -4.43 21.41
C ALA A 20 27.90 -2.92 21.40
N ALA A 21 28.74 -2.19 20.71
CA ALA A 21 28.47 -0.79 20.43
C ALA A 21 27.11 -0.77 19.72
N GLU A 22 26.14 -0.10 20.31
CA GLU A 22 24.93 0.31 19.61
C GLU A 22 25.34 1.27 18.48
N SER A 23 25.83 0.74 17.37
CA SER A 23 25.79 1.44 16.08
C SER A 23 24.36 1.25 15.56
N GLY A 24 23.40 1.88 16.23
CA GLY A 24 22.02 1.71 15.91
C GLY A 24 21.65 2.53 14.68
N SER A 25 21.62 1.93 13.52
CA SER A 25 20.67 2.38 12.53
C SER A 25 19.31 1.88 13.03
N ASN A 26 18.34 2.79 13.29
CA ASN A 26 16.97 2.44 13.64
C ASN A 26 16.20 1.93 12.40
N LEU A 27 16.81 1.00 11.66
CA LEU A 27 16.26 0.38 10.42
C LEU A 27 16.12 -1.15 10.55
N GLY A 28 16.25 -1.69 11.76
CA GLY A 28 16.19 -3.12 12.04
C GLY A 28 17.56 -3.81 12.02
N ALA A 29 17.55 -5.14 12.11
CA ALA A 29 18.75 -5.96 12.19
C ALA A 29 18.98 -6.73 10.88
N ILE A 30 20.15 -6.55 10.29
CA ILE A 30 20.60 -7.21 9.05
C ILE A 30 21.86 -8.02 9.33
N ASP A 31 21.88 -9.26 8.86
CA ASP A 31 23.06 -10.11 8.82
C ASP A 31 23.36 -10.51 7.37
N PHE A 32 24.30 -9.78 6.75
CA PHE A 32 24.65 -9.99 5.35
C PHE A 32 26.17 -10.25 5.22
N PRO A 33 26.63 -11.50 5.41
CA PRO A 33 28.04 -11.84 5.25
C PRO A 33 28.56 -11.46 3.85
N ASN A 34 29.69 -10.77 3.79
CA ASN A 34 30.27 -10.26 2.56
C ASN A 34 31.78 -10.06 2.67
N SER A 35 32.45 -9.74 1.57
CA SER A 35 33.91 -9.57 1.48
C SER A 35 34.38 -8.12 1.54
N GLY A 36 33.51 -7.16 1.75
CA GLY A 36 33.85 -5.74 1.86
C GLY A 36 34.72 -5.44 3.08
N ALA A 37 35.51 -4.39 3.00
CA ALA A 37 36.36 -3.92 4.11
C ALA A 37 35.53 -3.68 5.38
N ALA A 38 36.14 -3.92 6.54
CA ALA A 38 35.46 -3.75 7.83
C ALA A 38 34.88 -2.34 8.02
N GLU A 39 35.58 -1.33 7.53
CA GLU A 39 35.20 0.07 7.61
C GLU A 39 33.99 0.42 6.73
N ALA A 40 33.68 -0.39 5.70
CA ALA A 40 32.53 -0.21 4.81
C ALA A 40 31.26 -0.92 5.30
N GLN A 41 31.36 -1.78 6.33
CA GLN A 41 30.26 -2.64 6.75
C GLN A 41 29.04 -1.85 7.26
N ASP A 42 29.25 -0.84 8.11
CA ASP A 42 28.12 -0.06 8.67
C ASP A 42 27.34 0.65 7.55
N ALA A 43 28.03 1.23 6.57
CA ALA A 43 27.40 1.87 5.43
C ALA A 43 26.65 0.85 4.55
N PHE A 44 27.28 -0.29 4.26
CA PHE A 44 26.65 -1.36 3.46
C PHE A 44 25.39 -1.92 4.14
N LEU A 45 25.45 -2.28 5.41
CA LEU A 45 24.32 -2.86 6.15
C LEU A 45 23.19 -1.84 6.32
N ARG A 46 23.49 -0.54 6.54
CA ARG A 46 22.49 0.53 6.49
C ARG A 46 21.81 0.60 5.12
N GLY A 47 22.60 0.50 4.04
CA GLY A 47 22.04 0.46 2.67
C GLY A 47 21.09 -0.71 2.45
N VAL A 48 21.43 -1.92 2.92
CA VAL A 48 20.56 -3.10 2.82
C VAL A 48 19.27 -2.92 3.62
N ALA A 49 19.36 -2.43 4.85
CA ALA A 49 18.19 -2.20 5.71
C ALA A 49 17.25 -1.13 5.13
N ALA A 50 17.79 -0.04 4.59
CA ALA A 50 17.03 0.99 3.89
C ALA A 50 16.39 0.45 2.59
N LEU A 51 17.12 -0.39 1.84
CA LEU A 51 16.61 -1.05 0.63
C LEU A 51 15.41 -1.97 0.95
N HIS A 52 15.48 -2.75 2.01
CA HIS A 52 14.36 -3.57 2.50
C HIS A 52 13.15 -2.74 2.92
N SER A 53 13.36 -1.52 3.37
CA SER A 53 12.30 -0.57 3.72
C SER A 53 11.86 0.32 2.56
N PHE A 54 12.30 0.04 1.32
CA PHE A 54 12.04 0.82 0.11
C PHE A 54 12.40 2.30 0.22
N TRP A 55 13.34 2.62 1.10
CA TRP A 55 13.90 3.95 1.23
C TRP A 55 15.09 4.09 0.29
N TYR A 56 14.79 4.13 -1.00
CA TYR A 56 15.75 3.98 -2.08
C TYR A 56 16.81 5.08 -2.12
N GLU A 57 16.45 6.33 -1.83
CA GLU A 57 17.42 7.44 -1.80
C GLU A 57 18.46 7.26 -0.69
N GLU A 58 18.02 6.90 0.51
CA GLU A 58 18.91 6.66 1.65
C GLU A 58 19.77 5.41 1.44
N ALA A 59 19.20 4.37 0.84
CA ALA A 59 19.93 3.16 0.47
C ALA A 59 21.03 3.45 -0.55
N ALA A 60 20.72 4.23 -1.60
CA ALA A 60 21.71 4.61 -2.61
C ALA A 60 22.88 5.41 -2.00
N GLU A 61 22.58 6.39 -1.16
CA GLU A 61 23.61 7.18 -0.45
C GLU A 61 24.52 6.29 0.43
N ALA A 62 23.92 5.35 1.17
CA ALA A 62 24.65 4.43 2.03
C ALA A 62 25.54 3.46 1.23
N PHE A 63 25.05 2.91 0.09
CA PHE A 63 25.88 2.07 -0.78
C PHE A 63 26.98 2.85 -1.48
N GLN A 64 26.75 4.10 -1.88
CA GLN A 64 27.78 4.97 -2.44
C GLN A 64 28.88 5.25 -1.41
N ASN A 65 28.53 5.52 -0.16
CA ASN A 65 29.49 5.67 0.93
C ASN A 65 30.31 4.39 1.12
N ALA A 66 29.68 3.21 1.07
CA ALA A 66 30.43 1.94 1.14
C ALA A 66 31.40 1.77 -0.04
N GLN A 67 31.06 2.21 -1.26
CA GLN A 67 31.94 2.20 -2.44
C GLN A 67 33.10 3.21 -2.32
N GLU A 68 32.88 4.38 -1.69
CA GLU A 68 33.93 5.35 -1.44
C GLU A 68 34.96 4.81 -0.45
N ILE A 69 34.52 4.08 0.59
CA ILE A 69 35.39 3.45 1.57
C ILE A 69 36.14 2.26 0.96
N ASP A 70 35.44 1.40 0.22
CA ASP A 70 36.03 0.22 -0.44
C ASP A 70 35.57 0.16 -1.91
N PRO A 71 36.33 0.75 -2.84
CA PRO A 71 36.01 0.75 -4.27
C PRO A 71 36.01 -0.65 -4.93
N ALA A 72 36.53 -1.68 -4.26
CA ALA A 72 36.52 -3.06 -4.74
C ALA A 72 35.31 -3.86 -4.23
N PHE A 73 34.51 -3.30 -3.33
CA PHE A 73 33.38 -3.98 -2.70
C PHE A 73 32.20 -4.18 -3.68
N ALA A 74 32.21 -5.30 -4.37
CA ALA A 74 31.26 -5.61 -5.44
C ALA A 74 29.79 -5.53 -5.02
N LEU A 75 29.45 -6.00 -3.81
CA LEU A 75 28.06 -5.96 -3.32
C LEU A 75 27.56 -4.54 -2.98
N ALA A 76 28.43 -3.57 -2.76
CA ALA A 76 28.00 -2.17 -2.63
C ALA A 76 27.48 -1.61 -3.96
N TYR A 77 28.04 -2.02 -5.09
CA TYR A 77 27.52 -1.67 -6.43
C TYR A 77 26.24 -2.46 -6.76
N TRP A 78 26.17 -3.73 -6.37
CA TRP A 78 24.92 -4.51 -6.44
C TRP A 78 23.80 -3.78 -5.70
N GLY A 79 24.04 -3.36 -4.44
CA GLY A 79 23.05 -2.70 -3.61
C GLY A 79 22.58 -1.37 -4.21
N GLU A 80 23.49 -0.52 -4.68
CA GLU A 80 23.11 0.72 -5.37
C GLU A 80 22.33 0.44 -6.65
N ALA A 81 22.72 -0.56 -7.45
CA ALA A 81 21.95 -0.92 -8.63
C ALA A 81 20.52 -1.36 -8.27
N MET A 82 20.34 -2.09 -7.17
CA MET A 82 19.01 -2.52 -6.70
C MET A 82 18.08 -1.36 -6.35
N THR A 83 18.60 -0.19 -5.97
CA THR A 83 17.77 0.99 -5.64
C THR A 83 17.04 1.57 -6.85
N TYR A 84 17.42 1.20 -8.06
CA TYR A 84 16.76 1.62 -9.31
C TYR A 84 15.68 0.65 -9.81
N ASN A 85 15.33 -0.37 -9.02
CA ASN A 85 14.23 -1.28 -9.30
C ASN A 85 13.18 -1.22 -8.21
N HIS A 86 11.97 -0.80 -8.57
CA HIS A 86 10.82 -0.71 -7.68
C HIS A 86 9.83 -1.82 -8.03
N PRO A 87 10.04 -3.05 -7.55
CA PRO A 87 9.39 -4.25 -8.10
C PRO A 87 7.88 -4.24 -7.97
N LEU A 88 7.33 -3.72 -6.87
CA LEU A 88 5.87 -3.73 -6.61
C LEU A 88 5.11 -2.73 -7.49
N TRP A 89 5.77 -1.66 -7.92
CA TRP A 89 5.20 -0.68 -8.88
C TRP A 89 5.53 -0.99 -10.33
N SER A 90 6.30 -2.07 -10.58
CA SER A 90 6.82 -2.42 -11.91
C SER A 90 7.65 -1.30 -12.56
N GLU A 91 8.25 -0.41 -11.75
CA GLU A 91 9.09 0.70 -12.19
C GLU A 91 10.57 0.33 -12.15
N GLN A 92 11.35 0.87 -13.09
CA GLN A 92 12.77 0.59 -13.18
C GLN A 92 13.50 1.68 -13.98
N ASP A 93 14.60 2.22 -13.41
CA ASP A 93 15.57 3.03 -14.15
C ASP A 93 16.75 2.16 -14.57
N ILE A 94 16.59 1.48 -15.70
CA ILE A 94 17.60 0.57 -16.27
C ILE A 94 18.89 1.30 -16.65
N ALA A 95 18.81 2.58 -17.07
CA ALA A 95 19.98 3.33 -17.52
C ALA A 95 20.90 3.68 -16.34
N SER A 96 20.33 4.14 -15.24
CA SER A 96 21.06 4.44 -14.00
C SER A 96 21.67 3.17 -13.40
N ALA A 97 20.90 2.09 -13.30
CA ALA A 97 21.40 0.82 -12.77
C ALA A 97 22.58 0.27 -13.57
N ARG A 98 22.47 0.25 -14.92
CA ARG A 98 23.58 -0.16 -15.80
C ARG A 98 24.80 0.76 -15.66
N SER A 99 24.60 2.06 -15.40
CA SER A 99 25.69 2.99 -15.14
C SER A 99 26.45 2.64 -13.87
N VAL A 100 25.73 2.28 -12.78
CA VAL A 100 26.34 1.78 -11.55
C VAL A 100 27.18 0.55 -11.80
N LEU A 101 26.61 -0.45 -12.47
CA LEU A 101 27.31 -1.71 -12.75
C LEU A 101 28.57 -1.49 -13.60
N ARG A 102 28.55 -0.55 -14.57
CA ARG A 102 29.76 -0.20 -15.36
C ARG A 102 30.87 0.43 -14.50
N ARG A 103 30.55 1.14 -13.41
CA ARG A 103 31.57 1.64 -12.47
C ARG A 103 32.30 0.50 -11.76
N LEU A 104 31.62 -0.61 -11.50
CA LEU A 104 32.26 -1.82 -10.96
C LEU A 104 33.18 -2.49 -12.02
N GLY A 105 32.76 -2.58 -13.29
CA GLY A 105 33.52 -3.13 -14.39
C GLY A 105 32.75 -2.98 -15.72
N GLU A 106 33.47 -2.72 -16.81
CA GLU A 106 32.86 -2.47 -18.12
C GLU A 106 32.11 -3.71 -18.67
N THR A 107 32.66 -4.90 -18.41
CA THR A 107 32.08 -6.15 -18.86
C THR A 107 31.55 -6.99 -17.70
N ARG A 108 30.57 -7.87 -18.00
CA ARG A 108 30.04 -8.84 -17.03
C ARG A 108 31.18 -9.67 -16.40
N THR A 109 32.15 -10.12 -17.19
CA THR A 109 33.29 -10.90 -16.71
C THR A 109 34.12 -10.11 -15.69
N GLU A 110 34.46 -8.86 -16.01
CA GLU A 110 35.21 -8.00 -15.07
C GLU A 110 34.46 -7.80 -13.74
N ARG A 111 33.14 -7.65 -13.79
CA ARG A 111 32.33 -7.52 -12.58
C ARG A 111 32.28 -8.80 -11.76
N MET A 112 32.12 -9.96 -12.41
CA MET A 112 32.14 -11.27 -11.74
C MET A 112 33.47 -11.58 -11.09
N ASP A 113 34.60 -11.18 -11.71
CA ASP A 113 35.95 -11.38 -11.16
C ASP A 113 36.20 -10.56 -9.88
N LYS A 114 35.42 -9.51 -9.64
CA LYS A 114 35.50 -8.69 -8.42
C LYS A 114 34.72 -9.27 -7.22
N ALA A 115 33.87 -10.28 -7.45
CA ALA A 115 33.18 -10.98 -6.38
C ALA A 115 34.01 -12.21 -5.94
N PRO A 116 34.67 -12.19 -4.76
CA PRO A 116 35.61 -13.24 -4.38
C PRO A 116 34.93 -14.55 -3.97
N THR A 117 33.68 -14.49 -3.51
CA THR A 117 32.95 -15.68 -3.08
C THR A 117 31.91 -16.11 -4.12
N GLU A 118 31.55 -17.39 -4.12
CA GLU A 118 30.52 -17.91 -5.01
C GLU A 118 29.14 -17.30 -4.68
N ARG A 119 28.89 -17.03 -3.40
CA ARG A 119 27.67 -16.37 -2.94
C ARG A 119 27.52 -14.98 -3.54
N GLU A 120 28.55 -14.15 -3.43
CA GLU A 120 28.54 -12.79 -4.00
C GLU A 120 28.42 -12.78 -5.52
N ARG A 121 29.06 -13.74 -6.21
CA ARG A 121 28.90 -13.90 -7.66
C ARG A 121 27.45 -14.17 -8.04
N LEU A 122 26.71 -14.98 -7.29
CA LEU A 122 25.31 -15.27 -7.57
C LEU A 122 24.40 -14.05 -7.35
N TYR A 123 24.69 -13.18 -6.37
CA TYR A 123 23.99 -11.89 -6.25
C TYR A 123 24.26 -10.98 -7.46
N LEU A 124 25.49 -10.91 -7.93
CA LEU A 124 25.83 -10.16 -9.14
C LEU A 124 25.20 -10.78 -10.39
N GLU A 125 25.20 -12.11 -10.54
CA GLU A 125 24.52 -12.78 -11.65
C GLU A 125 23.03 -12.42 -11.67
N ALA A 126 22.37 -12.40 -10.53
CA ALA A 126 20.96 -12.04 -10.44
C ALA A 126 20.70 -10.59 -10.91
N VAL A 127 21.51 -9.62 -10.47
CA VAL A 127 21.34 -8.24 -10.90
C VAL A 127 21.69 -8.03 -12.37
N GLU A 128 22.61 -8.83 -12.94
CA GLU A 128 22.90 -8.84 -14.37
C GLU A 128 21.70 -9.34 -15.20
N GLU A 129 20.92 -10.32 -14.69
CA GLU A 129 19.67 -10.75 -15.33
C GLU A 129 18.62 -9.64 -15.24
N LEU A 130 18.49 -8.97 -14.06
CA LEU A 130 17.52 -7.91 -13.84
C LEU A 130 17.70 -6.71 -14.77
N TYR A 131 18.95 -6.40 -15.11
CA TYR A 131 19.31 -5.28 -16.00
C TYR A 131 19.88 -5.74 -17.35
N GLY A 132 19.67 -7.01 -17.71
CA GLY A 132 20.07 -7.60 -18.98
C GLY A 132 19.24 -7.11 -20.18
N GLU A 133 19.30 -7.88 -21.27
CA GLU A 133 18.54 -7.57 -22.48
C GLU A 133 17.09 -8.10 -22.40
N GLY A 134 16.21 -7.60 -23.27
CA GLY A 134 14.81 -7.99 -23.34
C GLY A 134 13.86 -7.01 -22.65
N ASP A 135 12.57 -7.32 -22.64
CA ASP A 135 11.59 -6.49 -21.94
C ASP A 135 11.65 -6.69 -20.41
N LYS A 136 11.01 -5.76 -19.68
CA LYS A 136 11.09 -5.77 -18.21
C LYS A 136 10.56 -7.08 -17.60
N LEU A 137 9.46 -7.61 -18.11
CA LEU A 137 8.85 -8.80 -17.54
C LEU A 137 9.73 -10.05 -17.72
N ASP A 138 10.40 -10.18 -18.86
CA ASP A 138 11.33 -11.28 -19.11
C ASP A 138 12.57 -11.17 -18.21
N ARG A 139 13.08 -9.95 -17.99
CA ARG A 139 14.19 -9.70 -17.04
C ARG A 139 13.77 -9.98 -15.59
N ASP A 140 12.58 -9.55 -15.16
CA ASP A 140 12.04 -9.84 -13.84
C ASP A 140 11.92 -11.36 -13.60
N ARG A 141 11.46 -12.12 -14.60
CA ARG A 141 11.42 -13.60 -14.55
C ARG A 141 12.80 -14.25 -14.48
N ALA A 142 13.77 -13.69 -15.21
CA ALA A 142 15.15 -14.17 -15.16
C ALA A 142 15.79 -13.90 -13.79
N TYR A 143 15.52 -12.71 -13.23
CA TYR A 143 15.94 -12.34 -11.88
C TYR A 143 15.33 -13.26 -10.81
N GLU A 144 14.02 -13.51 -10.84
CA GLU A 144 13.37 -14.45 -9.90
C GLU A 144 14.03 -15.83 -9.96
N LYS A 145 14.27 -16.38 -11.16
CA LYS A 145 14.96 -17.67 -11.31
C LYS A 145 16.38 -17.64 -10.75
N ALA A 146 17.11 -16.54 -10.92
CA ALA A 146 18.45 -16.39 -10.38
C ALA A 146 18.42 -16.33 -8.85
N MET A 147 17.49 -15.56 -8.24
CA MET A 147 17.30 -15.50 -6.80
C MET A 147 16.83 -16.83 -6.22
N ALA A 148 15.96 -17.56 -6.91
CA ALA A 148 15.54 -18.91 -6.51
C ALA A 148 16.74 -19.88 -6.46
N ARG A 149 17.65 -19.84 -7.45
CA ARG A 149 18.87 -20.64 -7.45
C ARG A 149 19.82 -20.28 -6.32
N LEU A 150 20.00 -18.98 -6.06
CA LEU A 150 20.81 -18.49 -4.94
C LEU A 150 20.26 -18.97 -3.60
N HIS A 151 18.97 -18.77 -3.34
CA HIS A 151 18.31 -19.23 -2.12
C HIS A 151 18.38 -20.75 -1.98
N GLN A 152 18.16 -21.53 -3.06
CA GLN A 152 18.28 -22.99 -3.02
C GLN A 152 19.71 -23.45 -2.69
N LYS A 153 20.72 -22.75 -3.17
CA LYS A 153 22.12 -23.09 -2.96
C LYS A 153 22.62 -22.71 -1.57
N PHE A 154 22.10 -21.62 -1.02
CA PHE A 154 22.42 -21.09 0.31
C PHE A 154 21.15 -20.96 1.16
N PRO A 155 20.56 -22.09 1.63
CA PRO A 155 19.25 -22.08 2.30
C PRO A 155 19.25 -21.37 3.66
N GLU A 156 20.43 -21.18 4.27
CA GLU A 156 20.61 -20.44 5.52
C GLU A 156 20.86 -18.94 5.29
N ASP A 157 20.92 -18.50 4.03
CA ASP A 157 21.10 -17.10 3.67
C ASP A 157 19.76 -16.35 3.74
N THR A 158 19.53 -15.67 4.85
CA THR A 158 18.31 -14.89 5.12
C THR A 158 18.04 -13.85 4.04
N GLU A 159 19.08 -13.17 3.58
CA GLU A 159 18.95 -12.12 2.57
C GLU A 159 18.60 -12.70 1.19
N ALA A 160 19.20 -13.83 0.82
CA ALA A 160 18.86 -14.52 -0.41
C ALA A 160 17.39 -14.98 -0.41
N ALA A 161 16.90 -15.47 0.74
CA ALA A 161 15.50 -15.83 0.90
C ALA A 161 14.57 -14.62 0.82
N ALA A 162 14.91 -13.49 1.49
CA ALA A 162 14.14 -12.27 1.49
C ALA A 162 14.04 -11.65 0.08
N PHE A 163 15.17 -11.51 -0.64
CA PHE A 163 15.15 -10.99 -2.01
C PHE A 163 14.50 -11.95 -3.02
N HIS A 164 14.55 -13.27 -2.79
CA HIS A 164 13.76 -14.23 -3.59
C HIS A 164 12.26 -14.01 -3.37
N ALA A 165 11.81 -13.84 -2.14
CA ALA A 165 10.41 -13.53 -1.85
C ALA A 165 9.97 -12.22 -2.52
N LEU A 166 10.79 -11.16 -2.40
CA LEU A 166 10.51 -9.88 -3.08
C LEU A 166 10.45 -10.03 -4.61
N SER A 167 11.31 -10.87 -5.21
CA SER A 167 11.27 -11.12 -6.64
C SER A 167 9.97 -11.81 -7.12
N LEU A 168 9.40 -12.68 -6.28
CA LEU A 168 8.08 -13.29 -6.52
C LEU A 168 6.96 -12.25 -6.47
N LEU A 169 6.97 -11.35 -5.46
CA LEU A 169 6.03 -10.24 -5.35
C LEU A 169 6.14 -9.29 -6.54
N GLY A 170 7.35 -9.01 -7.01
CA GLY A 170 7.61 -8.17 -8.18
C GLY A 170 7.09 -8.77 -9.52
N LEU A 171 6.69 -10.02 -9.54
CA LEU A 171 6.07 -10.67 -10.70
C LEU A 171 4.53 -10.65 -10.66
N VAL A 172 3.91 -10.20 -9.59
CA VAL A 172 2.45 -10.03 -9.51
C VAL A 172 2.03 -8.92 -10.47
N ARG A 173 1.00 -9.16 -11.26
CA ARG A 173 0.48 -8.19 -12.22
C ARG A 173 -1.00 -7.91 -11.95
N PRO A 174 -1.45 -6.67 -12.16
CA PRO A 174 -2.85 -6.32 -12.08
C PRO A 174 -3.71 -7.17 -13.02
N GLY A 175 -4.82 -7.69 -12.51
CA GLY A 175 -5.71 -8.58 -13.27
C GLY A 175 -5.23 -10.05 -13.34
N GLU A 176 -4.09 -10.40 -12.72
CA GLU A 176 -3.70 -11.79 -12.49
C GLU A 176 -4.52 -12.31 -11.31
N HIS A 177 -5.39 -13.30 -11.54
CA HIS A 177 -6.24 -13.84 -10.48
C HIS A 177 -5.50 -14.81 -9.58
N GLY A 178 -5.85 -14.74 -8.30
CA GLY A 178 -5.34 -15.62 -7.25
C GLY A 178 -4.00 -15.18 -6.66
N PHE A 179 -3.69 -15.72 -5.51
CA PHE A 179 -2.60 -15.26 -4.64
C PHE A 179 -1.37 -16.20 -4.65
N PHE A 180 -1.18 -17.00 -5.73
CA PHE A 180 -0.14 -18.04 -5.77
C PHE A 180 1.28 -17.49 -5.49
N ARG A 181 1.65 -16.36 -6.11
CA ARG A 181 2.98 -15.75 -5.92
C ARG A 181 3.12 -15.14 -4.54
N GLN A 182 2.07 -14.45 -4.10
CA GLN A 182 2.00 -13.84 -2.77
C GLN A 182 2.11 -14.91 -1.69
N MET A 183 1.38 -16.02 -1.81
CA MET A 183 1.45 -17.14 -0.86
C MET A 183 2.82 -17.81 -0.85
N LYS A 184 3.45 -17.95 -2.02
CA LYS A 184 4.82 -18.51 -2.10
C LYS A 184 5.84 -17.59 -1.45
N ALA A 185 5.76 -16.28 -1.69
CA ALA A 185 6.59 -15.28 -1.02
C ALA A 185 6.34 -15.25 0.49
N GLY A 186 5.05 -15.22 0.89
CA GLY A 186 4.62 -15.24 2.28
C GLY A 186 5.17 -16.43 3.08
N ALA A 187 5.15 -17.63 2.48
CA ALA A 187 5.73 -18.81 3.12
C ALA A 187 7.24 -18.66 3.43
N ILE A 188 7.99 -18.02 2.53
CA ILE A 188 9.42 -17.76 2.74
C ILE A 188 9.61 -16.73 3.85
N VAL A 189 8.93 -15.58 3.76
CA VAL A 189 9.18 -14.46 4.68
C VAL A 189 8.59 -14.65 6.06
N LEU A 190 7.54 -15.47 6.23
CA LEU A 190 7.04 -15.86 7.55
C LEU A 190 8.08 -16.70 8.31
N ASP A 191 8.79 -17.62 7.66
CA ASP A 191 9.87 -18.39 8.28
C ASP A 191 11.02 -17.47 8.73
N ILE A 192 11.38 -16.49 7.90
CA ILE A 192 12.38 -15.47 8.27
C ILE A 192 11.89 -14.65 9.47
N PHE A 193 10.66 -14.12 9.42
CA PHE A 193 10.12 -13.27 10.47
C PHE A 193 10.02 -14.00 11.83
N GLN A 194 9.72 -15.29 11.81
CA GLN A 194 9.70 -16.11 13.04
C GLN A 194 11.09 -16.29 13.64
N LYS A 195 12.13 -16.44 12.82
CA LYS A 195 13.52 -16.66 13.26
C LYS A 195 14.25 -15.35 13.57
N HIS A 196 13.97 -14.32 12.80
CA HIS A 196 14.60 -13.00 12.81
C HIS A 196 13.52 -11.88 12.88
N PRO A 197 12.86 -11.71 14.04
CA PRO A 197 11.69 -10.84 14.15
C PRO A 197 12.00 -9.35 14.01
N ASP A 198 13.27 -8.96 14.03
CA ASP A 198 13.72 -7.57 13.83
C ASP A 198 14.29 -7.32 12.43
N HIS A 199 14.15 -8.30 11.52
CA HIS A 199 14.58 -8.15 10.13
C HIS A 199 13.56 -7.30 9.34
N PRO A 200 13.92 -6.11 8.82
CA PRO A 200 12.98 -5.18 8.22
C PRO A 200 12.31 -5.74 6.96
N GLY A 201 13.09 -6.41 6.08
CA GLY A 201 12.56 -7.02 4.87
C GLY A 201 11.57 -8.16 5.15
N ALA A 202 11.79 -8.93 6.22
CA ALA A 202 10.86 -10.01 6.57
C ALA A 202 9.49 -9.43 6.98
N ALA A 203 9.45 -8.46 7.90
CA ALA A 203 8.20 -7.82 8.32
C ALA A 203 7.50 -7.14 7.15
N HIS A 204 8.24 -6.39 6.34
CA HIS A 204 7.74 -5.67 5.17
C HIS A 204 7.10 -6.61 4.14
N TYR A 205 7.82 -7.66 3.76
CA TYR A 205 7.35 -8.56 2.70
C TYR A 205 6.26 -9.52 3.17
N VAL A 206 6.15 -9.80 4.48
CA VAL A 206 4.96 -10.45 5.06
C VAL A 206 3.72 -9.57 4.83
N ILE A 207 3.80 -8.26 5.08
CA ILE A 207 2.70 -7.34 4.82
C ILE A 207 2.29 -7.40 3.34
N HIS A 208 3.21 -7.23 2.41
CA HIS A 208 2.90 -7.29 0.98
C HIS A 208 2.43 -8.65 0.47
N SER A 209 2.80 -9.74 1.15
CA SER A 209 2.35 -11.08 0.77
C SER A 209 0.90 -11.35 1.12
N PHE A 210 0.37 -10.67 2.13
CA PHE A 210 -0.96 -10.91 2.68
C PHE A 210 -1.83 -9.64 2.71
N ASP A 211 -1.57 -8.71 1.81
CA ASP A 211 -2.28 -7.44 1.69
C ASP A 211 -3.59 -7.59 0.90
N ASP A 212 -4.48 -8.40 1.44
CA ASP A 212 -5.84 -8.62 0.95
C ASP A 212 -6.77 -9.03 2.11
N PRO A 213 -8.11 -8.88 1.96
CA PRO A 213 -9.05 -9.15 3.05
C PRO A 213 -9.06 -10.59 3.58
N GLU A 214 -8.70 -11.57 2.75
CA GLU A 214 -8.74 -12.99 3.10
C GLU A 214 -7.50 -13.40 3.92
N HIS A 215 -6.32 -12.88 3.55
CA HIS A 215 -5.04 -13.30 4.11
C HIS A 215 -4.45 -12.31 5.14
N ALA A 216 -4.96 -11.08 5.23
CA ALA A 216 -4.44 -10.05 6.15
C ALA A 216 -4.27 -10.50 7.61
N PRO A 217 -5.09 -11.42 8.18
CA PRO A 217 -4.87 -11.94 9.53
C PRO A 217 -3.50 -12.59 9.74
N LEU A 218 -2.88 -13.12 8.67
CA LEU A 218 -1.54 -13.73 8.74
C LEU A 218 -0.42 -12.69 8.90
N ALA A 219 -0.65 -11.46 8.44
CA ALA A 219 0.32 -10.38 8.49
C ALA A 219 0.18 -9.45 9.71
N LEU A 220 -0.90 -9.59 10.50
CA LEU A 220 -1.13 -8.70 11.64
C LEU A 220 0.04 -8.66 12.63
N PRO A 221 0.71 -9.78 12.99
CA PRO A 221 1.88 -9.73 13.87
C PRO A 221 3.07 -8.95 13.28
N ALA A 222 3.27 -8.97 11.97
CA ALA A 222 4.32 -8.20 11.30
C ALA A 222 3.94 -6.70 11.24
N ALA A 223 2.69 -6.39 10.92
CA ALA A 223 2.17 -5.02 10.92
C ALA A 223 2.24 -4.38 12.31
N ASP A 224 2.00 -5.13 13.38
CA ASP A 224 2.10 -4.65 14.77
C ASP A 224 3.54 -4.23 15.15
N ARG A 225 4.56 -4.75 14.47
CA ARG A 225 5.96 -4.55 14.84
C ARG A 225 6.77 -3.71 13.85
N TYR A 226 6.38 -3.65 12.57
CA TYR A 226 7.26 -3.12 11.53
C TYR A 226 7.66 -1.65 11.76
N ALA A 227 6.73 -0.81 12.24
CA ALA A 227 7.03 0.57 12.61
C ALA A 227 8.08 0.70 13.73
N GLU A 228 8.14 -0.27 14.64
CA GLU A 228 9.16 -0.31 15.71
C GLU A 228 10.50 -0.85 15.23
N ILE A 229 10.48 -1.74 14.21
CA ILE A 229 11.70 -2.32 13.62
C ILE A 229 12.48 -1.25 12.84
N ALA A 230 11.80 -0.42 12.03
CA ALA A 230 12.44 0.57 11.16
C ALA A 230 11.83 1.98 11.31
N PRO A 231 11.85 2.59 12.51
CA PRO A 231 11.16 3.85 12.79
C PRO A 231 11.73 5.07 12.06
N GLU A 232 12.92 4.99 11.47
CA GLU A 232 13.48 6.07 10.64
C GLU A 232 12.87 6.10 9.24
N ALA A 233 12.49 4.93 8.70
CA ALA A 233 11.97 4.83 7.34
C ALA A 233 10.48 5.19 7.31
N HIS A 234 10.13 6.30 6.68
CA HIS A 234 8.73 6.74 6.59
C HIS A 234 7.83 5.68 5.95
N HIS A 235 8.33 4.94 4.95
CA HIS A 235 7.58 3.84 4.34
C HIS A 235 7.30 2.70 5.34
N ALA A 236 8.24 2.37 6.24
CA ALA A 236 8.00 1.37 7.29
C ALA A 236 6.93 1.80 8.31
N LEU A 237 6.79 3.10 8.54
CA LEU A 237 5.70 3.67 9.35
C LEU A 237 4.35 3.59 8.64
N HIS A 238 4.32 3.70 7.31
CA HIS A 238 3.10 3.58 6.50
C HIS A 238 2.61 2.12 6.37
N MET A 239 3.52 1.18 6.14
CA MET A 239 3.19 -0.19 5.73
C MET A 239 2.23 -0.96 6.66
N PRO A 240 2.27 -0.80 7.99
CA PRO A 240 1.28 -1.43 8.86
C PRO A 240 -0.17 -1.08 8.48
N SER A 241 -0.40 0.11 7.92
CA SER A 241 -1.73 0.56 7.52
C SER A 241 -2.37 -0.29 6.42
N HIS A 242 -1.58 -0.96 5.58
CA HIS A 242 -2.06 -1.92 4.58
C HIS A 242 -2.84 -3.07 5.21
N ILE A 243 -2.36 -3.59 6.33
CA ILE A 243 -3.04 -4.66 7.06
C ILE A 243 -4.16 -4.09 7.94
N PHE A 244 -3.94 -2.94 8.57
CA PHE A 244 -4.97 -2.31 9.40
C PHE A 244 -6.22 -1.92 8.62
N VAL A 245 -6.09 -1.49 7.35
CA VAL A 245 -7.25 -1.18 6.49
C VAL A 245 -8.06 -2.42 6.19
N GLN A 246 -7.42 -3.57 5.97
CA GLN A 246 -8.09 -4.85 5.74
C GLN A 246 -8.84 -5.36 7.00
N HIS A 247 -8.48 -4.86 8.17
CA HIS A 247 -9.16 -5.15 9.43
C HIS A 247 -10.13 -4.03 9.87
N GLY A 248 -10.23 -2.93 9.12
CA GLY A 248 -11.03 -1.75 9.53
C GLY A 248 -10.54 -1.10 10.82
N MET A 249 -9.25 -1.19 11.12
CA MET A 249 -8.62 -0.56 12.28
C MET A 249 -8.31 0.91 11.98
N TRP A 250 -9.36 1.70 11.72
CA TRP A 250 -9.26 3.05 11.16
C TRP A 250 -8.39 4.01 11.97
N ASP A 251 -8.44 3.93 13.30
CA ASP A 251 -7.58 4.75 14.18
C ASP A 251 -6.10 4.45 13.92
N ARG A 252 -5.75 3.16 13.78
CA ARG A 252 -4.37 2.73 13.53
C ARG A 252 -3.91 3.12 12.12
N VAL A 253 -4.79 3.01 11.12
CA VAL A 253 -4.51 3.50 9.75
C VAL A 253 -4.21 4.99 9.78
N ALA A 254 -5.04 5.80 10.45
CA ALA A 254 -4.85 7.24 10.53
C ALA A 254 -3.54 7.61 11.25
N GLN A 255 -3.23 6.96 12.37
CA GLN A 255 -2.03 7.22 13.17
C GLN A 255 -0.75 6.82 12.43
N SER A 256 -0.68 5.61 11.89
CA SER A 256 0.44 5.07 11.13
C SER A 256 0.82 6.01 9.96
N ASN A 257 -0.17 6.49 9.23
CA ASN A 257 0.05 7.40 8.11
C ASN A 257 0.40 8.84 8.52
N LEU A 258 -0.06 9.31 9.68
CA LEU A 258 0.38 10.59 10.25
C LEU A 258 1.87 10.55 10.62
N GLU A 259 2.29 9.46 11.27
CA GLU A 259 3.69 9.25 11.65
C GLU A 259 4.60 9.18 10.42
N SER A 260 4.18 8.42 9.39
CA SER A 260 4.89 8.33 8.11
C SER A 260 5.05 9.69 7.44
N TYR A 261 3.95 10.44 7.27
CA TYR A 261 4.01 11.78 6.66
C TYR A 261 4.96 12.71 7.43
N ASN A 262 4.88 12.71 8.78
CA ASN A 262 5.73 13.55 9.63
C ASN A 262 7.20 13.14 9.55
N ALA A 263 7.53 11.85 9.51
CA ALA A 263 8.89 11.35 9.35
C ALA A 263 9.46 11.76 7.99
N SER A 264 8.69 11.58 6.93
CA SER A 264 9.07 12.01 5.58
C SER A 264 9.29 13.52 5.49
N ALA A 265 8.43 14.33 6.13
CA ALA A 265 8.60 15.78 6.15
C ALA A 265 9.89 16.21 6.85
N LYS A 266 10.23 15.60 8.00
CA LYS A 266 11.48 15.85 8.73
C LYS A 266 12.70 15.44 7.90
N TRP A 267 12.64 14.30 7.22
CA TRP A 267 13.73 13.84 6.35
C TRP A 267 13.96 14.81 5.18
N VAL A 268 12.88 15.20 4.47
CA VAL A 268 12.93 16.19 3.37
C VAL A 268 13.56 17.50 3.83
N GLU A 269 13.18 18.00 5.01
CA GLU A 269 13.75 19.21 5.61
C GLU A 269 15.25 19.04 5.94
N SER A 270 15.63 17.93 6.58
CA SER A 270 17.01 17.65 6.97
C SER A 270 17.98 17.54 5.79
N LYS A 271 17.47 17.03 4.65
CA LYS A 271 18.23 16.90 3.40
C LYS A 271 18.14 18.15 2.50
N GLY A 272 17.35 19.18 2.86
CA GLY A 272 17.14 20.37 2.04
C GLY A 272 16.45 20.07 0.70
N LEU A 273 15.61 19.03 0.64
CA LEU A 273 14.90 18.61 -0.56
C LEU A 273 13.63 19.45 -0.80
N SER A 274 13.09 19.40 -2.02
CA SER A 274 11.79 20.00 -2.34
C SER A 274 10.69 19.34 -1.50
N ILE A 275 9.75 20.16 -1.00
CA ILE A 275 8.56 19.68 -0.28
C ILE A 275 7.73 18.69 -1.10
N GLU A 276 7.86 18.69 -2.42
CA GLU A 276 7.22 17.72 -3.32
C GLU A 276 7.64 16.26 -3.03
N LYS A 277 8.79 16.06 -2.40
CA LYS A 277 9.34 14.75 -2.02
C LYS A 277 8.74 14.19 -0.71
N ARG A 278 7.88 14.95 -0.01
CA ARG A 278 7.17 14.41 1.16
C ARG A 278 6.23 13.27 0.77
N ASP A 279 5.93 12.40 1.71
CA ASP A 279 5.04 11.26 1.50
C ASP A 279 3.55 11.65 1.53
N TYR A 280 3.08 12.24 0.46
CA TYR A 280 1.66 12.59 0.30
C TYR A 280 0.76 11.36 0.09
N HIS A 281 1.34 10.19 -0.23
CA HIS A 281 0.60 8.94 -0.28
C HIS A 281 0.05 8.55 1.09
N SER A 282 0.90 8.62 2.13
CA SER A 282 0.46 8.42 3.51
C SER A 282 -0.62 9.43 3.91
N LEU A 283 -0.52 10.68 3.47
CA LEU A 283 -1.55 11.68 3.77
C LEU A 283 -2.92 11.34 3.13
N GLN A 284 -2.92 10.76 1.91
CA GLN A 284 -4.15 10.26 1.28
C GLN A 284 -4.77 9.09 2.07
N TRP A 285 -3.97 8.14 2.55
CA TRP A 285 -4.44 7.02 3.34
C TRP A 285 -5.01 7.46 4.69
N ARG A 286 -4.35 8.42 5.35
CA ARG A 286 -4.87 9.04 6.56
C ARG A 286 -6.22 9.70 6.31
N ALA A 287 -6.34 10.47 5.22
CA ALA A 287 -7.60 11.11 4.84
C ALA A 287 -8.72 10.08 4.64
N TYR A 288 -8.45 8.97 3.94
CA TYR A 288 -9.42 7.89 3.77
C TYR A 288 -9.85 7.27 5.11
N ALA A 289 -8.91 6.98 6.01
CA ALA A 289 -9.24 6.46 7.34
C ALA A 289 -10.08 7.44 8.15
N ASN A 290 -9.78 8.73 8.10
CA ASN A 290 -10.54 9.76 8.79
C ASN A 290 -11.95 9.94 8.20
N LEU A 291 -12.16 9.70 6.91
CA LEU A 291 -13.50 9.63 6.33
C LEU A 291 -14.32 8.50 6.93
N GLN A 292 -13.72 7.31 7.13
CA GLN A 292 -14.38 6.17 7.77
C GLN A 292 -14.68 6.42 9.27
N ARG A 293 -13.87 7.26 9.92
CA ARG A 293 -14.05 7.68 11.34
C ARG A 293 -15.00 8.85 11.53
N GLY A 294 -15.46 9.47 10.45
CA GLY A 294 -16.26 10.70 10.55
C GLY A 294 -15.46 11.95 10.96
N VAL A 295 -14.13 11.95 10.92
CA VAL A 295 -13.26 13.09 11.23
C VAL A 295 -12.98 13.85 9.94
N TRP A 296 -13.99 14.54 9.44
CA TRP A 296 -14.02 15.11 8.09
C TRP A 296 -13.28 16.44 7.98
N ASP A 297 -13.23 17.23 9.05
CA ASP A 297 -12.48 18.49 9.08
C ASP A 297 -10.97 18.25 8.89
N ASP A 298 -10.42 17.21 9.49
CA ASP A 298 -9.02 16.82 9.34
C ASP A 298 -8.67 16.42 7.89
N VAL A 299 -9.65 15.90 7.14
CA VAL A 299 -9.47 15.58 5.71
C VAL A 299 -9.36 16.86 4.88
N LEU A 300 -10.16 17.88 5.18
CA LEU A 300 -10.07 19.19 4.51
C LEU A 300 -8.73 19.88 4.79
N ASP A 301 -8.22 19.76 6.01
CA ASP A 301 -6.88 20.24 6.36
C ASP A 301 -5.80 19.49 5.56
N ALA A 302 -5.91 18.17 5.42
CA ALA A 302 -5.00 17.38 4.61
C ALA A 302 -5.05 17.77 3.12
N VAL A 303 -6.23 17.97 2.55
CA VAL A 303 -6.41 18.48 1.16
C VAL A 303 -5.72 19.83 1.01
N LYS A 304 -5.88 20.74 1.97
CA LYS A 304 -5.24 22.05 1.95
C LYS A 304 -3.72 21.97 2.01
N ILE A 305 -3.14 21.07 2.79
CA ILE A 305 -1.69 20.83 2.82
C ILE A 305 -1.17 20.46 1.43
N VAL A 306 -1.88 19.57 0.72
CA VAL A 306 -1.50 19.15 -0.65
C VAL A 306 -1.69 20.29 -1.64
N GLU A 307 -2.78 21.07 -1.53
CA GLU A 307 -3.05 22.23 -2.36
C GLU A 307 -1.94 23.28 -2.24
N ASP A 308 -1.56 23.62 -1.02
CA ASP A 308 -0.52 24.63 -0.77
C ASP A 308 0.84 24.16 -1.31
N ALA A 309 1.16 22.87 -1.14
CA ALA A 309 2.38 22.29 -1.70
C ALA A 309 2.35 22.24 -3.25
N ALA A 310 1.22 21.89 -3.86
CA ALA A 310 1.05 21.89 -5.31
C ALA A 310 1.25 23.30 -5.89
N LYS A 311 0.65 24.31 -5.28
CA LYS A 311 0.81 25.73 -5.67
C LYS A 311 2.26 26.20 -5.52
N GLN A 312 2.93 25.84 -4.42
CA GLN A 312 4.31 26.25 -4.16
C GLN A 312 5.30 25.63 -5.17
N THR A 313 5.08 24.35 -5.54
CA THR A 313 6.00 23.59 -6.41
C THR A 313 5.58 23.57 -7.87
N GLN A 314 4.35 24.01 -8.19
CA GLN A 314 3.70 23.87 -9.51
C GLN A 314 3.67 22.41 -10.00
N SER A 315 3.58 21.45 -9.05
CA SER A 315 3.62 20.03 -9.33
C SER A 315 2.26 19.52 -9.81
N THR A 316 2.22 19.03 -11.06
CA THR A 316 1.04 18.34 -11.61
C THR A 316 0.72 17.04 -10.86
N ARG A 317 1.74 16.37 -10.31
CA ARG A 317 1.57 15.18 -9.48
C ARG A 317 0.78 15.52 -8.21
N LEU A 318 1.17 16.56 -7.49
CA LEU A 318 0.47 16.99 -6.27
C LEU A 318 -0.95 17.49 -6.57
N GLU A 319 -1.16 18.16 -7.70
CA GLU A 319 -2.51 18.58 -8.11
C GLU A 319 -3.43 17.36 -8.37
N ARG A 320 -2.93 16.30 -8.98
CA ARG A 320 -3.68 15.04 -9.13
C ARG A 320 -4.01 14.38 -7.79
N ILE A 321 -3.06 14.36 -6.85
CA ILE A 321 -3.28 13.86 -5.50
C ILE A 321 -4.37 14.67 -4.81
N ARG A 322 -4.29 16.00 -4.83
CA ARG A 322 -5.29 16.91 -4.29
C ARG A 322 -6.67 16.61 -4.87
N SER A 323 -6.77 16.54 -6.20
CA SER A 323 -8.03 16.28 -6.91
C SER A 323 -8.63 14.91 -6.53
N SER A 324 -7.81 13.86 -6.41
CA SER A 324 -8.28 12.55 -5.96
C SER A 324 -8.76 12.57 -4.50
N MET A 325 -8.07 13.28 -3.61
CA MET A 325 -8.50 13.43 -2.21
C MET A 325 -9.83 14.19 -2.11
N GLU A 326 -10.00 15.25 -2.90
CA GLU A 326 -11.24 16.01 -2.98
C GLU A 326 -12.40 15.13 -3.47
N ALA A 327 -12.20 14.38 -4.57
CA ALA A 327 -13.21 13.45 -5.08
C ALA A 327 -13.60 12.40 -4.02
N THR A 328 -12.62 11.84 -3.30
CA THR A 328 -12.86 10.89 -2.22
C THR A 328 -13.69 11.52 -1.11
N TYR A 329 -13.33 12.73 -0.66
CA TYR A 329 -14.10 13.47 0.33
C TYR A 329 -15.55 13.68 -0.09
N LEU A 330 -15.77 14.13 -1.31
CA LEU A 330 -17.13 14.38 -1.84
C LEU A 330 -17.97 13.12 -1.87
N ILE A 331 -17.41 12.00 -2.33
CA ILE A 331 -18.12 10.72 -2.45
C ILE A 331 -18.43 10.11 -1.09
N GLU A 332 -17.45 10.10 -0.19
CA GLU A 332 -17.61 9.49 1.15
C GLU A 332 -18.57 10.29 2.05
N THR A 333 -18.55 11.62 1.94
CA THR A 333 -19.38 12.48 2.78
C THR A 333 -20.75 12.81 2.18
N GLY A 334 -20.91 12.65 0.85
CA GLY A 334 -22.10 13.10 0.12
C GLY A 334 -22.22 14.64 0.05
N ARG A 335 -21.17 15.39 0.39
CA ARG A 335 -21.15 16.87 0.41
C ARG A 335 -20.73 17.44 -0.95
N PHE A 336 -21.43 17.07 -2.00
CA PHE A 336 -21.03 17.41 -3.38
C PHE A 336 -21.08 18.90 -3.70
N GLY A 337 -21.96 19.69 -3.08
CA GLY A 337 -22.14 21.10 -3.47
C GLY A 337 -22.45 21.25 -4.97
N SER A 338 -21.77 22.18 -5.64
CA SER A 338 -21.87 22.41 -7.08
C SER A 338 -20.58 21.97 -7.80
N VAL A 339 -20.25 20.69 -7.73
CA VAL A 339 -19.06 20.15 -8.41
C VAL A 339 -19.28 20.16 -9.91
N ALA A 340 -18.37 20.81 -10.65
CA ALA A 340 -18.38 20.82 -12.10
C ALA A 340 -17.69 19.58 -12.66
N LEU A 341 -18.11 19.13 -13.85
CA LEU A 341 -17.32 18.17 -14.61
C LEU A 341 -15.96 18.79 -14.95
N PRO A 342 -14.84 18.07 -14.75
CA PRO A 342 -13.52 18.60 -15.05
C PRO A 342 -13.39 18.97 -16.53
N GLU A 343 -12.73 20.10 -16.80
CA GLU A 343 -12.40 20.56 -18.16
C GLU A 343 -10.95 20.17 -18.51
N GLY A 344 -10.69 19.88 -19.78
CA GLY A 344 -9.34 19.66 -20.29
C GLY A 344 -9.02 18.22 -20.67
N ASP A 345 -7.73 17.96 -20.89
CA ASP A 345 -7.23 16.64 -21.27
C ASP A 345 -7.36 15.65 -20.12
N ASP A 346 -7.81 14.46 -20.45
CA ASP A 346 -8.09 13.43 -19.48
C ASP A 346 -6.79 12.81 -18.96
N ASP A 347 -6.62 12.80 -17.64
CA ASP A 347 -5.60 11.97 -16.98
C ASP A 347 -5.95 10.49 -17.20
N THR A 348 -5.17 9.84 -18.03
CA THR A 348 -5.38 8.45 -18.41
C THR A 348 -4.53 7.48 -17.59
N SER A 349 -3.98 7.94 -16.47
CA SER A 349 -3.25 7.08 -15.53
C SER A 349 -4.17 6.02 -14.91
N ARG A 350 -3.57 4.95 -14.42
CA ARG A 350 -4.26 3.80 -13.81
C ARG A 350 -5.25 4.19 -12.68
N TYR A 351 -4.92 5.22 -11.92
CA TYR A 351 -5.74 5.81 -10.86
C TYR A 351 -6.06 7.27 -11.22
N SER A 352 -6.85 7.44 -12.28
CA SER A 352 -7.09 8.75 -12.87
C SER A 352 -7.83 9.69 -11.93
N SER A 353 -7.20 10.80 -11.58
CA SER A 353 -7.84 11.89 -10.84
C SER A 353 -9.01 12.51 -11.60
N THR A 354 -8.93 12.54 -12.92
CA THR A 354 -10.02 13.01 -13.81
C THR A 354 -11.23 12.07 -13.72
N ALA A 355 -11.03 10.75 -13.78
CA ALA A 355 -12.12 9.76 -13.62
C ALA A 355 -12.77 9.88 -12.24
N ASN A 356 -11.98 10.04 -11.19
CA ASN A 356 -12.46 10.24 -9.83
C ASN A 356 -13.36 11.48 -9.71
N MET A 357 -12.94 12.61 -10.32
CA MET A 357 -13.74 13.84 -10.31
C MET A 357 -14.99 13.75 -11.20
N ILE A 358 -14.95 13.03 -12.32
CA ILE A 358 -16.14 12.76 -13.15
C ILE A 358 -17.16 11.95 -12.34
N LEU A 359 -16.70 10.92 -11.61
CA LEU A 359 -17.57 10.12 -10.74
C LEU A 359 -18.22 11.01 -9.66
N ALA A 360 -17.43 11.80 -8.95
CA ALA A 360 -17.92 12.71 -7.90
C ALA A 360 -18.91 13.74 -8.47
N ALA A 361 -18.62 14.37 -9.60
CA ALA A 361 -19.50 15.33 -10.25
C ALA A 361 -20.83 14.70 -10.72
N GLY A 362 -20.76 13.49 -11.28
CA GLY A 362 -21.96 12.75 -11.70
C GLY A 362 -22.82 12.29 -10.52
N MET A 363 -22.21 11.85 -9.40
CA MET A 363 -22.94 11.53 -8.19
C MET A 363 -23.58 12.77 -7.56
N GLY A 364 -22.88 13.91 -7.57
CA GLY A 364 -23.43 15.20 -7.15
C GLY A 364 -24.62 15.65 -7.99
N ALA A 365 -24.54 15.51 -9.31
CA ALA A 365 -25.66 15.77 -10.23
C ALA A 365 -26.86 14.86 -9.94
N ALA A 366 -26.63 13.57 -9.68
CA ALA A 366 -27.67 12.63 -9.29
C ALA A 366 -28.35 13.01 -7.95
N GLN A 367 -27.57 13.45 -6.97
CA GLN A 367 -28.09 13.95 -5.70
C GLN A 367 -28.96 15.21 -5.91
N ALA A 368 -28.54 16.11 -6.81
CA ALA A 368 -29.29 17.30 -7.23
C ALA A 368 -30.51 16.98 -8.14
N LYS A 369 -30.74 15.69 -8.45
CA LYS A 369 -31.79 15.21 -9.37
C LYS A 369 -31.64 15.71 -10.82
N ASP A 370 -30.43 15.99 -11.26
CA ASP A 370 -30.08 16.39 -12.62
C ASP A 370 -29.66 15.17 -13.44
N ALA A 371 -30.65 14.53 -14.08
CA ALA A 371 -30.43 13.31 -14.87
C ALA A 371 -29.60 13.57 -16.14
N GLU A 372 -29.62 14.79 -16.68
CA GLU A 372 -28.87 15.13 -17.90
C GLU A 372 -27.37 15.24 -17.58
N ARG A 373 -27.01 15.98 -16.54
CA ARG A 373 -25.60 16.07 -16.09
C ARG A 373 -25.05 14.74 -15.60
N THR A 374 -25.89 13.91 -14.94
CA THR A 374 -25.46 12.57 -14.53
C THR A 374 -25.16 11.68 -15.76
N ALA A 375 -26.01 11.76 -16.81
CA ALA A 375 -25.78 11.03 -18.06
C ALA A 375 -24.60 11.57 -18.87
N GLU A 376 -24.33 12.87 -18.81
CA GLU A 376 -23.13 13.48 -19.39
C GLU A 376 -21.86 12.93 -18.73
N ALA A 377 -21.83 12.83 -17.40
CA ALA A 377 -20.72 12.21 -16.65
C ALA A 377 -20.50 10.75 -17.08
N ALA A 378 -21.58 9.95 -17.23
CA ALA A 378 -21.49 8.58 -17.74
C ALA A 378 -20.89 8.53 -19.16
N THR A 379 -21.30 9.45 -20.03
CA THR A 379 -20.77 9.55 -21.41
C THR A 379 -19.27 9.88 -21.42
N ARG A 380 -18.83 10.76 -20.56
CA ARG A 380 -17.39 11.06 -20.42
C ARG A 380 -16.61 9.87 -19.88
N MET A 381 -17.15 9.14 -18.92
CA MET A 381 -16.52 7.93 -18.38
C MET A 381 -16.39 6.84 -19.47
N ALA A 382 -17.43 6.67 -20.33
CA ALA A 382 -17.38 5.78 -21.49
C ALA A 382 -16.25 6.13 -22.46
N LYS A 383 -15.97 7.43 -22.65
CA LYS A 383 -14.83 7.89 -23.48
C LYS A 383 -13.49 7.46 -22.84
N LEU A 384 -13.30 7.69 -21.54
CA LEU A 384 -12.08 7.24 -20.84
C LEU A 384 -11.89 5.72 -20.94
N ARG A 385 -12.98 4.95 -20.82
CA ARG A 385 -12.94 3.50 -21.02
C ARG A 385 -12.46 3.13 -22.42
N ALA A 386 -13.02 3.73 -23.46
CA ALA A 386 -12.62 3.44 -24.84
C ALA A 386 -11.14 3.81 -25.11
N GLU A 387 -10.63 4.87 -24.50
CA GLU A 387 -9.22 5.23 -24.56
C GLU A 387 -8.31 4.22 -23.84
N ALA A 388 -8.72 3.71 -22.67
CA ALA A 388 -8.00 2.66 -21.96
C ALA A 388 -7.96 1.35 -22.76
N GLU A 389 -9.10 0.94 -23.34
CA GLU A 389 -9.20 -0.22 -24.24
C GLU A 389 -8.25 -0.06 -25.44
N GLY A 390 -8.19 1.14 -26.04
CA GLY A 390 -7.30 1.45 -27.17
C GLY A 390 -5.82 1.34 -26.83
N ARG A 391 -5.45 1.48 -25.56
CA ARG A 391 -4.06 1.29 -25.05
C ARG A 391 -3.80 -0.11 -24.51
N SER A 392 -4.79 -1.00 -24.53
CA SER A 392 -4.73 -2.33 -23.88
C SER A 392 -4.47 -2.26 -22.37
N ASP A 393 -5.01 -1.23 -21.72
CA ASP A 393 -4.99 -1.10 -20.26
C ASP A 393 -6.28 -1.69 -19.68
N ASP A 394 -6.32 -3.02 -19.59
CA ASP A 394 -7.50 -3.76 -19.17
C ASP A 394 -7.96 -3.40 -17.75
N TYR A 395 -7.01 -3.08 -16.85
CA TYR A 395 -7.35 -2.70 -15.48
C TYR A 395 -8.08 -1.34 -15.44
N ALA A 396 -7.55 -0.32 -16.12
CA ALA A 396 -8.20 0.98 -16.20
C ALA A 396 -9.56 0.87 -16.92
N ALA A 397 -9.62 0.12 -18.03
CA ALA A 397 -10.85 -0.09 -18.78
C ALA A 397 -11.97 -0.71 -17.93
N LYS A 398 -11.67 -1.74 -17.13
CA LYS A 398 -12.63 -2.34 -16.20
C LYS A 398 -13.12 -1.36 -15.14
N ASN A 399 -12.22 -0.61 -14.51
CA ASN A 399 -12.60 0.39 -13.51
C ASN A 399 -13.48 1.51 -14.10
N TYR A 400 -13.15 1.98 -15.31
CA TYR A 400 -13.99 2.98 -16.00
C TYR A 400 -15.34 2.40 -16.42
N ALA A 401 -15.42 1.12 -16.81
CA ALA A 401 -16.69 0.45 -17.08
C ALA A 401 -17.58 0.36 -15.82
N ILE A 402 -16.99 0.08 -14.66
CA ILE A 402 -17.69 0.11 -13.38
C ILE A 402 -18.29 1.50 -13.14
N MET A 403 -17.46 2.55 -13.15
CA MET A 403 -17.90 3.93 -12.91
C MET A 403 -18.93 4.41 -13.94
N GLU A 404 -18.81 4.02 -15.22
CA GLU A 404 -19.80 4.30 -16.27
C GLU A 404 -21.15 3.68 -15.93
N HIS A 405 -21.17 2.41 -15.50
CA HIS A 405 -22.40 1.75 -15.12
C HIS A 405 -22.99 2.31 -13.82
N GLU A 406 -22.20 2.71 -12.84
CA GLU A 406 -22.66 3.40 -11.64
C GLU A 406 -23.39 4.71 -12.00
N LEU A 407 -22.74 5.55 -12.82
CA LEU A 407 -23.33 6.81 -13.28
C LEU A 407 -24.59 6.61 -14.15
N SER A 408 -24.58 5.61 -15.03
CA SER A 408 -25.75 5.26 -15.84
C SER A 408 -26.91 4.77 -14.98
N GLY A 409 -26.62 3.97 -13.96
CA GLY A 409 -27.60 3.51 -12.97
C GLY A 409 -28.20 4.67 -12.17
N LEU A 410 -27.37 5.60 -11.71
CA LEU A 410 -27.81 6.80 -11.02
C LEU A 410 -28.67 7.70 -11.92
N ALA A 411 -28.30 7.89 -13.19
CA ALA A 411 -29.07 8.67 -14.15
C ALA A 411 -30.47 8.02 -14.41
N ALA A 412 -30.53 6.70 -14.53
CA ALA A 412 -31.79 5.96 -14.65
C ALA A 412 -32.65 6.11 -13.39
N MET A 413 -32.06 6.01 -12.20
CA MET A 413 -32.77 6.21 -10.94
C MET A 413 -33.38 7.61 -10.82
N VAL A 414 -32.63 8.65 -11.21
CA VAL A 414 -33.13 10.04 -11.21
C VAL A 414 -34.31 10.21 -12.17
N ARG A 415 -34.32 9.49 -13.30
CA ARG A 415 -35.47 9.47 -14.25
C ARG A 415 -36.66 8.64 -13.78
N GLY A 416 -36.53 7.92 -12.66
CA GLY A 416 -37.55 7.03 -12.11
C GLY A 416 -37.59 5.64 -12.75
N ASP A 417 -36.61 5.29 -13.57
CA ASP A 417 -36.44 3.95 -14.15
C ASP A 417 -35.63 3.05 -13.23
N THR A 418 -36.30 2.51 -12.21
CA THR A 418 -35.66 1.68 -11.19
C THR A 418 -35.08 0.39 -11.76
N ASP A 419 -35.77 -0.25 -12.73
CA ASP A 419 -35.32 -1.52 -13.30
C ASP A 419 -34.02 -1.31 -14.12
N ALA A 420 -33.98 -0.28 -14.94
CA ALA A 420 -32.74 0.08 -15.66
C ALA A 420 -31.60 0.45 -14.68
N ALA A 421 -31.90 1.20 -13.62
CA ALA A 421 -30.91 1.55 -12.60
C ALA A 421 -30.28 0.31 -11.95
N LEU A 422 -31.09 -0.60 -11.46
CA LEU A 422 -30.63 -1.85 -10.82
C LEU A 422 -29.89 -2.77 -11.81
N SER A 423 -30.33 -2.79 -13.10
CA SER A 423 -29.61 -3.55 -14.14
C SER A 423 -28.20 -3.02 -14.39
N HIS A 424 -28.01 -1.69 -14.40
CA HIS A 424 -26.67 -1.09 -14.53
C HIS A 424 -25.78 -1.41 -13.32
N LEU A 425 -26.31 -1.30 -12.09
CA LEU A 425 -25.51 -1.58 -10.89
C LEU A 425 -25.15 -3.07 -10.76
N ALA A 426 -26.04 -3.98 -11.17
CA ALA A 426 -25.72 -5.41 -11.23
C ALA A 426 -24.54 -5.69 -12.19
N LYS A 427 -24.43 -4.94 -13.30
CA LYS A 427 -23.29 -5.05 -14.21
C LYS A 427 -22.01 -4.48 -13.61
N ALA A 428 -22.09 -3.33 -12.94
CA ALA A 428 -20.96 -2.74 -12.24
C ALA A 428 -20.41 -3.71 -11.19
N ALA A 429 -21.27 -4.28 -10.35
CA ALA A 429 -20.92 -5.28 -9.34
C ALA A 429 -20.27 -6.53 -9.96
N SER A 430 -20.84 -7.05 -11.07
CA SER A 430 -20.27 -8.20 -11.78
C SER A 430 -18.87 -7.93 -12.32
N ILE A 431 -18.58 -6.71 -12.84
CA ILE A 431 -17.24 -6.35 -13.31
C ILE A 431 -16.27 -6.19 -12.12
N GLU A 432 -16.76 -5.66 -11.00
CA GLU A 432 -15.97 -5.54 -9.76
C GLU A 432 -15.58 -6.92 -9.21
N GLU A 433 -16.48 -7.92 -9.24
CA GLU A 433 -16.21 -9.30 -8.82
C GLU A 433 -15.13 -9.99 -9.68
N GLU A 434 -14.95 -9.56 -10.93
CA GLU A 434 -13.89 -10.06 -11.81
C GLU A 434 -12.48 -9.55 -11.43
N GLN A 435 -12.37 -8.66 -10.46
CA GLN A 435 -11.12 -8.09 -9.99
C GLN A 435 -10.85 -8.51 -8.55
N ASP A 436 -9.57 -8.65 -8.18
CA ASP A 436 -9.20 -8.85 -6.78
C ASP A 436 -9.64 -7.62 -5.95
N PRO A 437 -9.95 -7.82 -4.65
CA PRO A 437 -10.22 -6.71 -3.74
C PRO A 437 -9.06 -5.71 -3.71
N PRO A 438 -9.30 -4.42 -3.46
CA PRO A 438 -8.22 -3.43 -3.37
C PRO A 438 -7.34 -3.70 -2.14
N SER A 439 -6.03 -3.53 -2.31
CA SER A 439 -5.02 -3.63 -1.24
C SER A 439 -4.92 -2.35 -0.39
N GLY A 440 -5.94 -1.51 -0.37
CA GLY A 440 -5.93 -0.22 0.31
C GLY A 440 -7.29 0.48 0.25
N PRO A 441 -7.32 1.82 0.18
CA PRO A 441 -8.53 2.59 -0.06
C PRO A 441 -9.32 2.09 -1.26
N ALA A 442 -10.65 2.20 -1.19
CA ALA A 442 -11.53 1.74 -2.25
C ALA A 442 -11.17 2.32 -3.62
N TYR A 443 -11.14 1.46 -4.64
CA TYR A 443 -11.04 1.87 -6.03
C TYR A 443 -11.80 0.89 -6.93
N PRO A 444 -12.81 1.35 -7.70
CA PRO A 444 -13.32 2.73 -7.76
C PRO A 444 -13.70 3.32 -6.40
N LEU A 445 -13.69 4.66 -6.28
CA LEU A 445 -13.90 5.35 -5.00
C LEU A 445 -15.24 5.01 -4.34
N LYS A 446 -16.27 4.70 -5.13
CA LYS A 446 -17.55 4.14 -4.68
C LYS A 446 -17.58 2.66 -5.03
N PRO A 447 -17.56 1.74 -4.04
CA PRO A 447 -17.72 0.31 -4.32
C PRO A 447 -19.07 0.01 -4.94
N SER A 448 -19.09 -0.79 -6.01
CA SER A 448 -20.32 -1.08 -6.75
C SER A 448 -21.35 -1.82 -5.92
N HIS A 449 -20.93 -2.80 -5.12
CA HIS A 449 -21.83 -3.52 -4.20
C HIS A 449 -22.43 -2.60 -3.15
N GLU A 450 -21.67 -1.61 -2.66
CA GLU A 450 -22.18 -0.60 -1.72
C GLU A 450 -23.26 0.26 -2.37
N LEU A 451 -22.99 0.82 -3.56
CA LEU A 451 -23.97 1.63 -4.29
C LEU A 451 -25.20 0.81 -4.72
N TYR A 452 -25.00 -0.44 -5.13
CA TYR A 452 -26.07 -1.34 -5.49
C TYR A 452 -26.97 -1.64 -4.29
N GLY A 453 -26.37 -1.95 -3.14
CA GLY A 453 -27.10 -2.11 -1.88
C GLY A 453 -27.92 -0.88 -1.49
N GLU A 454 -27.35 0.33 -1.63
CA GLU A 454 -28.03 1.59 -1.36
C GLU A 454 -29.28 1.78 -2.26
N LEU A 455 -29.16 1.50 -3.56
CA LEU A 455 -30.29 1.64 -4.49
C LEU A 455 -31.36 0.55 -4.30
N LEU A 456 -30.96 -0.67 -3.97
CA LEU A 456 -31.87 -1.75 -3.59
C LEU A 456 -32.66 -1.41 -2.33
N ALA A 457 -31.99 -0.91 -1.29
CA ALA A 457 -32.64 -0.45 -0.07
C ALA A 457 -33.62 0.68 -0.33
N LYS A 458 -33.25 1.65 -1.18
CA LYS A 458 -34.12 2.75 -1.61
C LYS A 458 -35.35 2.26 -2.41
N ALA A 459 -35.21 1.16 -3.14
CA ALA A 459 -36.32 0.48 -3.84
C ALA A 459 -37.14 -0.44 -2.93
N GLY A 460 -36.87 -0.51 -1.63
CA GLY A 460 -37.54 -1.38 -0.67
C GLY A 460 -37.12 -2.86 -0.73
N ARG A 461 -36.07 -3.18 -1.49
CA ARG A 461 -35.54 -4.56 -1.66
C ARG A 461 -34.49 -4.88 -0.60
N HIS A 462 -34.85 -4.74 0.69
CA HIS A 462 -33.91 -4.83 1.81
C HIS A 462 -33.17 -6.18 1.90
N GLN A 463 -33.82 -7.31 1.55
CA GLN A 463 -33.15 -8.63 1.56
C GLN A 463 -32.02 -8.70 0.53
N ASP A 464 -32.23 -8.09 -0.65
CA ASP A 464 -31.21 -8.02 -1.69
C ASP A 464 -30.09 -7.05 -1.28
N ALA A 465 -30.45 -5.89 -0.71
CA ALA A 465 -29.52 -4.89 -0.19
C ALA A 465 -28.56 -5.47 0.87
N VAL A 466 -29.07 -6.30 1.79
CA VAL A 466 -28.25 -7.00 2.79
C VAL A 466 -27.16 -7.84 2.12
N ARG A 467 -27.48 -8.59 1.06
CA ARG A 467 -26.49 -9.40 0.35
C ARG A 467 -25.40 -8.54 -0.29
N GLU A 468 -25.79 -7.45 -0.94
CA GLU A 468 -24.85 -6.55 -1.58
C GLU A 468 -23.91 -5.86 -0.56
N PHE A 469 -24.44 -5.36 0.56
CA PHE A 469 -23.61 -4.81 1.62
C PHE A 469 -22.67 -5.85 2.26
N GLN A 470 -23.13 -7.10 2.42
CA GLN A 470 -22.28 -8.19 2.90
C GLN A 470 -21.13 -8.49 1.93
N THR A 471 -21.41 -8.53 0.61
CA THR A 471 -20.38 -8.69 -0.41
C THR A 471 -19.40 -7.52 -0.40
N SER A 472 -19.89 -6.28 -0.29
CA SER A 472 -19.03 -5.10 -0.14
C SER A 472 -18.10 -5.21 1.06
N LEU A 473 -18.62 -5.65 2.22
CA LEU A 473 -17.84 -5.83 3.45
C LEU A 473 -16.86 -7.02 3.41
N GLN A 474 -17.09 -8.02 2.56
CA GLN A 474 -16.10 -9.08 2.30
C GLN A 474 -14.93 -8.58 1.48
N ARG A 475 -15.17 -7.67 0.54
CA ARG A 475 -14.15 -7.09 -0.33
C ARG A 475 -13.41 -5.92 0.30
N MET A 476 -14.11 -5.11 1.09
CA MET A 476 -13.59 -3.93 1.80
C MET A 476 -14.12 -3.95 3.25
N PRO A 477 -13.42 -4.65 4.14
CA PRO A 477 -13.92 -4.89 5.50
C PRO A 477 -14.16 -3.62 6.30
N ASN A 478 -15.25 -3.64 7.06
CA ASN A 478 -15.59 -2.61 8.05
C ASN A 478 -15.77 -1.18 7.49
N ARG A 479 -16.06 -1.06 6.20
CA ARG A 479 -16.34 0.22 5.57
C ARG A 479 -17.62 0.84 6.15
N THR A 480 -17.54 2.09 6.61
CA THR A 480 -18.60 2.77 7.38
C THR A 480 -19.93 2.87 6.62
N ALA A 481 -19.91 3.23 5.33
CA ALA A 481 -21.12 3.34 4.53
C ALA A 481 -21.81 1.99 4.31
N SER A 482 -21.04 0.92 4.07
CA SER A 482 -21.57 -0.45 3.92
C SER A 482 -22.13 -0.99 5.22
N LEU A 483 -21.48 -0.74 6.37
CA LEU A 483 -22.01 -1.12 7.69
C LEU A 483 -23.32 -0.39 8.00
N LEU A 484 -23.41 0.90 7.70
CA LEU A 484 -24.62 1.70 7.92
C LEU A 484 -25.78 1.20 7.03
N GLY A 485 -25.48 0.91 5.75
CA GLY A 485 -26.46 0.34 4.82
C GLY A 485 -26.97 -1.03 5.28
N LEU A 486 -26.06 -1.90 5.75
CA LEU A 486 -26.39 -3.21 6.30
C LEU A 486 -27.24 -3.08 7.58
N ALA A 487 -26.87 -2.22 8.51
CA ALA A 487 -27.61 -1.96 9.75
C ALA A 487 -29.04 -1.51 9.49
N ARG A 488 -29.22 -0.52 8.62
CA ARG A 488 -30.54 0.02 8.24
C ARG A 488 -31.40 -1.03 7.54
N SER A 489 -30.85 -1.80 6.61
CA SER A 489 -31.58 -2.84 5.87
C SER A 489 -31.97 -3.99 6.79
N SER A 490 -31.08 -4.41 7.70
CA SER A 490 -31.37 -5.44 8.72
C SER A 490 -32.46 -5.00 9.70
N THR A 491 -32.45 -3.72 10.10
CA THR A 491 -33.54 -3.14 10.93
C THR A 491 -34.90 -3.24 10.24
N GLN A 492 -34.97 -2.95 8.92
CA GLN A 492 -36.21 -3.08 8.16
C GLN A 492 -36.70 -4.54 8.07
N LEU A 493 -35.78 -5.49 8.06
CA LEU A 493 -36.06 -6.94 8.04
C LEU A 493 -36.30 -7.51 9.44
N LYS A 494 -36.18 -6.71 10.49
CA LYS A 494 -36.26 -7.13 11.90
C LYS A 494 -35.16 -8.13 12.31
N ASP A 495 -34.03 -8.12 11.61
CA ASP A 495 -32.80 -8.81 11.98
C ASP A 495 -32.04 -7.94 12.99
N GLN A 496 -32.48 -8.05 14.26
CA GLN A 496 -31.95 -7.23 15.35
C GLN A 496 -30.48 -7.56 15.67
N GLU A 497 -30.08 -8.82 15.51
CA GLU A 497 -28.70 -9.27 15.79
C GLU A 497 -27.70 -8.58 14.86
N THR A 498 -27.94 -8.65 13.55
CA THR A 498 -27.07 -8.02 12.55
C THR A 498 -27.09 -6.50 12.69
N ALA A 499 -28.26 -5.88 12.90
CA ALA A 499 -28.38 -4.45 13.08
C ALA A 499 -27.56 -3.97 14.29
N THR A 500 -27.73 -4.61 15.47
CA THR A 500 -27.01 -4.26 16.70
C THR A 500 -25.50 -4.33 16.50
N ARG A 501 -25.01 -5.44 15.97
CA ARG A 501 -23.58 -5.62 15.72
C ARG A 501 -23.01 -4.51 14.81
N CYS A 502 -23.71 -4.15 13.74
CA CYS A 502 -23.24 -3.10 12.83
C CYS A 502 -23.24 -1.71 13.51
N TYR A 503 -24.27 -1.38 14.28
CA TYR A 503 -24.31 -0.10 15.00
C TYR A 503 -23.25 -0.01 16.12
N GLU A 504 -22.97 -1.08 16.85
CA GLU A 504 -21.88 -1.13 17.83
C GLU A 504 -20.50 -0.89 17.20
N MET A 505 -20.26 -1.48 16.02
CA MET A 505 -19.03 -1.22 15.26
C MET A 505 -18.96 0.24 14.80
N LEU A 506 -20.06 0.78 14.26
CA LEU A 506 -20.14 2.19 13.84
C LEU A 506 -19.92 3.15 15.01
N GLU A 507 -20.48 2.89 16.20
CA GLU A 507 -20.24 3.72 17.38
C GLU A 507 -18.76 3.74 17.75
N THR A 508 -18.08 2.59 17.65
CA THR A 508 -16.64 2.51 17.90
C THR A 508 -15.85 3.37 16.92
N PHE A 509 -16.18 3.29 15.61
CA PHE A 509 -15.48 4.05 14.57
C PHE A 509 -15.74 5.55 14.64
N LEU A 510 -16.97 5.93 15.01
CA LEU A 510 -17.42 7.33 15.04
C LEU A 510 -17.26 7.98 16.42
N ARG A 511 -16.45 7.42 17.30
CA ARG A 511 -16.24 7.96 18.66
C ARG A 511 -15.81 9.42 18.63
N ASP A 512 -14.85 9.72 17.76
CA ASP A 512 -14.24 11.05 17.60
C ASP A 512 -14.80 11.81 16.40
N ALA A 513 -15.96 11.39 15.86
CA ALA A 513 -16.55 11.98 14.68
C ALA A 513 -16.99 13.43 14.90
N ASP A 514 -16.87 14.22 13.84
CA ASP A 514 -17.35 15.59 13.81
C ASP A 514 -18.86 15.66 14.06
N PRO A 515 -19.34 16.67 14.78
CA PRO A 515 -20.74 16.74 15.23
C PRO A 515 -21.77 16.85 14.10
N ASP A 516 -21.34 17.23 12.91
CA ASP A 516 -22.17 17.42 11.72
C ASP A 516 -22.18 16.21 10.78
N VAL A 517 -21.65 15.04 11.20
CA VAL A 517 -21.81 13.76 10.49
C VAL A 517 -23.29 13.36 10.50
N PRO A 518 -23.96 13.25 9.34
CA PRO A 518 -25.42 13.20 9.27
C PRO A 518 -26.09 12.01 9.96
N PHE A 519 -25.37 10.90 10.13
CA PHE A 519 -25.87 9.66 10.74
C PHE A 519 -25.39 9.43 12.18
N LEU A 520 -24.65 10.38 12.75
CA LEU A 520 -24.04 10.22 14.08
C LEU A 520 -25.10 10.08 15.18
N GLU A 521 -26.16 10.90 15.13
CA GLU A 521 -27.27 10.82 16.09
C GLU A 521 -28.03 9.49 15.96
N GLU A 522 -28.22 8.97 14.75
CA GLU A 522 -28.83 7.66 14.50
C GLU A 522 -28.03 6.54 15.16
N VAL A 523 -26.70 6.54 14.96
CA VAL A 523 -25.81 5.52 15.51
C VAL A 523 -25.83 5.56 17.05
N ARG A 524 -25.68 6.73 17.64
CA ARG A 524 -25.72 6.93 19.12
C ARG A 524 -27.09 6.63 19.71
N GLY A 525 -28.17 6.97 18.99
CA GLY A 525 -29.56 6.75 19.46
C GLY A 525 -30.00 5.29 19.41
N PHE A 526 -29.43 4.48 18.53
CA PHE A 526 -29.74 3.06 18.44
C PHE A 526 -29.34 2.29 19.70
N GLN A 527 -28.21 2.61 20.30
CA GLN A 527 -27.72 1.98 21.55
C GLN A 527 -28.60 2.35 22.77
N ALA A 528 -29.07 3.58 22.85
CA ALA A 528 -29.96 3.98 23.92
C ALA A 528 -31.26 3.17 24.02
N THR A 529 -31.71 2.59 22.88
CA THR A 529 -32.88 1.70 22.83
C THR A 529 -32.57 0.24 23.19
N THR A 530 -31.30 -0.18 23.21
CA THR A 530 -30.88 -1.54 23.59
C THR A 530 -30.48 -1.68 25.06
N GLU A 531 -30.04 -0.60 25.70
CA GLU A 531 -29.71 -0.57 27.14
C GLU A 531 -30.92 -0.56 28.07
N ASP A 532 -32.09 -0.12 27.57
CA ASP A 532 -33.36 -0.10 28.34
C ASP A 532 -34.15 -1.43 28.29
N ARG A 533 -33.54 -2.53 27.80
CA ARG A 533 -34.12 -3.88 27.77
C ARG A 533 -33.25 -4.89 28.52
#